data_07fccb8552316a91d9578e1c46fbf29b
#
_entry.id   07fccb8552316a91d9578e1c46fbf29b
#
_cell.length_a   1.000
_cell.length_b   1.000
_cell.length_c   1.000
_cell.angle_alpha   90.00
_cell.angle_beta   90.00
_cell.angle_gamma   90.00
#
_symmetry.space_group_name_H-M   'P 1'
#
loop_
_entity.id
_entity.type
_entity.pdbx_description
1 polymer ?
#
loop_
_entity_poly.entity_id
_entity_poly.type
_entity_poly.pdbx_seq_one_letter_code
_entity_poly.pdbx_strand_id
1 'polypeptide(L)'
;MRILVTGAKGFVGRNLCMNLRNIQDGKDRRFPELKIEEVFEYDLDTDPALLDEFCAKADFVFNLAGVNRPQNQEEFMQGNFGFASTLLDTLKKHGNKCPVMLSSSQQASLTGRFGNSEYGRSKKAGEDLFLDYERDYLKANTNLTNETNGCASKKDLSDSNDSCSKQKPRVLIYRFPNLFGKWCRPNYNSAVATFCNAFANDLPYTVNDPSVELELLYIDDLVDEMIACLQGKEHRCDFNGLEVIPAPCPAPCPPKGEINEGATHSPLEDLGALGAYCYCPVTHKATLGEIVNLLQSFAEQPKTLMIPEIPEGSFAKKLYSTYLSYLPKEKVAFPLKMNVDDRGSFTELVHTLNAGQVSINISKPGITKGQHWHNTKWEFFIVVAGHGLIQERCISPLPTSPSRGEEKPWNTADPALYEELKEKAESMRKNPTEAESAMWEMLRRKNLDAKFRRQHIIGDYIVDFVCLDNQLVVEIDGGYHNDPEQKELDRQRTNYLQSKGFCVLRFTKEEVLSNTDETLGIIKNALAYLSTPEGGAGGGQVLNWFVSGDNIQAVHMLPGYTHNIINLSETENLVTVMYCNEIFNPSKPDTYFEKV
;
A
#
# COMPACT_ATOMS: atom_id res chain seq x y z
N MET A 1 1.10 -8.40 28.57
CA MET A 1 0.27 -7.25 28.99
C MET A 1 -1.20 -7.58 28.79
N ARG A 2 -2.04 -7.36 29.81
CA ARG A 2 -3.51 -7.57 29.77
C ARG A 2 -4.18 -6.21 29.68
N ILE A 3 -5.03 -6.02 28.69
CA ILE A 3 -5.57 -4.71 28.34
C ILE A 3 -7.10 -4.75 28.51
N LEU A 4 -7.65 -3.85 29.32
CA LEU A 4 -9.09 -3.67 29.44
C LEU A 4 -9.56 -2.55 28.50
N VAL A 5 -10.51 -2.86 27.64
CA VAL A 5 -11.17 -1.90 26.76
C VAL A 5 -12.65 -1.82 27.13
N THR A 6 -13.10 -0.68 27.69
CA THR A 6 -14.51 -0.43 27.94
C THR A 6 -15.14 0.26 26.74
N GLY A 7 -16.43 0.01 26.45
CA GLY A 7 -17.04 0.44 25.19
C GLY A 7 -16.46 -0.29 23.97
N ALA A 8 -16.07 -1.55 24.17
CA ALA A 8 -15.35 -2.38 23.19
C ALA A 8 -16.13 -2.59 21.88
N LYS A 9 -17.47 -2.61 21.94
CA LYS A 9 -18.35 -2.76 20.76
C LYS A 9 -18.68 -1.44 20.06
N GLY A 10 -18.27 -0.32 20.65
CA GLY A 10 -18.39 1.02 20.07
C GLY A 10 -17.45 1.21 18.86
N PHE A 11 -17.59 2.34 18.16
CA PHE A 11 -16.79 2.63 16.95
C PHE A 11 -15.29 2.58 17.22
N VAL A 12 -14.80 3.29 18.22
CA VAL A 12 -13.37 3.31 18.57
C VAL A 12 -12.95 1.96 19.17
N GLY A 13 -13.75 1.41 20.11
CA GLY A 13 -13.46 0.14 20.78
C GLY A 13 -13.25 -1.01 19.80
N ARG A 14 -14.15 -1.19 18.83
CA ARG A 14 -14.04 -2.25 17.81
C ARG A 14 -12.74 -2.14 16.99
N ASN A 15 -12.39 -0.93 16.56
CA ASN A 15 -11.16 -0.71 15.81
C ASN A 15 -9.93 -1.00 16.67
N LEU A 16 -9.91 -0.54 17.92
CA LEU A 16 -8.82 -0.81 18.85
C LEU A 16 -8.68 -2.31 19.14
N CYS A 17 -9.78 -2.98 19.56
CA CYS A 17 -9.75 -4.41 19.89
C CYS A 17 -9.25 -5.27 18.72
N MET A 18 -9.69 -4.96 17.48
CA MET A 18 -9.20 -5.68 16.29
C MET A 18 -7.69 -5.50 16.08
N ASN A 19 -7.17 -4.29 16.24
CA ASN A 19 -5.74 -4.04 16.09
C ASN A 19 -4.93 -4.68 17.22
N LEU A 20 -5.39 -4.62 18.48
CA LEU A 20 -4.75 -5.32 19.60
C LEU A 20 -4.68 -6.83 19.36
N ARG A 21 -5.76 -7.44 18.84
CA ARG A 21 -5.75 -8.86 18.46
C ARG A 21 -4.80 -9.17 17.31
N ASN A 22 -4.69 -8.28 16.30
CA ASN A 22 -3.72 -8.46 15.22
C ASN A 22 -2.26 -8.46 15.74
N ILE A 23 -1.96 -7.63 16.75
CA ILE A 23 -0.65 -7.63 17.43
C ILE A 23 -0.48 -8.92 18.23
N GLN A 24 -1.48 -9.30 19.01
CA GLN A 24 -1.48 -10.53 19.83
C GLN A 24 -1.23 -11.78 18.98
N ASP A 25 -1.88 -11.87 17.81
CA ASP A 25 -1.75 -12.96 16.85
C ASP A 25 -0.45 -12.90 16.01
N GLY A 26 0.38 -11.87 16.17
CA GLY A 26 1.59 -11.64 15.36
C GLY A 26 1.33 -11.28 13.89
N LYS A 27 0.10 -10.89 13.54
CA LYS A 27 -0.30 -10.42 12.21
C LYS A 27 0.21 -9.00 11.95
N ASP A 28 0.12 -8.11 12.94
CA ASP A 28 0.72 -6.79 12.89
C ASP A 28 2.15 -6.83 13.43
N ARG A 29 3.11 -6.65 12.52
CA ARG A 29 4.54 -6.73 12.82
C ARG A 29 5.19 -5.36 13.09
N ARG A 30 4.41 -4.28 13.09
CA ARG A 30 4.92 -2.92 13.36
C ARG A 30 5.35 -2.74 14.82
N PHE A 31 4.81 -3.58 15.72
CA PHE A 31 5.03 -3.50 17.17
C PHE A 31 5.63 -4.81 17.75
N PRO A 32 6.83 -5.21 17.34
CA PRO A 32 7.41 -6.53 17.70
C PRO A 32 7.72 -6.66 19.21
N GLU A 33 7.88 -5.53 19.90
CA GLU A 33 8.19 -5.49 21.34
C GLU A 33 6.94 -5.56 22.22
N LEU A 34 5.75 -5.32 21.66
CA LEU A 34 4.49 -5.29 22.39
C LEU A 34 3.90 -6.70 22.50
N LYS A 35 3.99 -7.27 23.68
CA LYS A 35 3.43 -8.59 23.99
C LYS A 35 2.08 -8.45 24.67
N ILE A 36 1.00 -8.70 23.95
CA ILE A 36 -0.37 -8.70 24.45
C ILE A 36 -0.74 -10.13 24.83
N GLU A 37 -1.05 -10.35 26.11
CA GLU A 37 -1.46 -11.64 26.64
C GLU A 37 -2.97 -11.82 26.49
N GLU A 38 -3.74 -10.77 26.86
CA GLU A 38 -5.20 -10.83 26.87
C GLU A 38 -5.82 -9.44 26.62
N VAL A 39 -6.94 -9.40 25.89
CA VAL A 39 -7.76 -8.21 25.68
C VAL A 39 -9.12 -8.45 26.31
N PHE A 40 -9.38 -7.78 27.42
CA PHE A 40 -10.67 -7.80 28.11
C PHE A 40 -11.63 -6.80 27.46
N GLU A 41 -12.67 -7.29 26.84
CA GLU A 41 -13.69 -6.46 26.19
C GLU A 41 -14.89 -6.31 27.11
N TYR A 42 -15.17 -5.07 27.54
CA TYR A 42 -16.30 -4.74 28.37
C TYR A 42 -17.25 -3.76 27.67
N ASP A 43 -18.53 -4.09 27.60
CA ASP A 43 -19.57 -3.24 27.01
C ASP A 43 -20.90 -3.39 27.78
N LEU A 44 -21.97 -2.69 27.38
CA LEU A 44 -23.26 -2.64 28.03
C LEU A 44 -23.93 -4.02 28.24
N ASP A 45 -23.65 -4.98 27.39
CA ASP A 45 -24.17 -6.35 27.43
C ASP A 45 -23.22 -7.35 28.12
N THR A 46 -22.10 -6.88 28.65
CA THR A 46 -21.15 -7.70 29.41
C THR A 46 -21.65 -7.84 30.85
N ASP A 47 -21.49 -9.04 31.44
CA ASP A 47 -21.85 -9.25 32.86
C ASP A 47 -21.09 -8.25 33.74
N PRO A 48 -21.81 -7.43 34.55
CA PRO A 48 -21.17 -6.45 35.42
C PRO A 48 -20.15 -7.04 36.40
N ALA A 49 -20.29 -8.31 36.78
CA ALA A 49 -19.30 -8.99 37.63
C ALA A 49 -17.92 -9.11 37.02
N LEU A 50 -17.85 -9.18 35.69
CA LEU A 50 -16.55 -9.25 34.95
C LEU A 50 -15.74 -7.96 35.03
N LEU A 51 -16.37 -6.80 35.28
CA LEU A 51 -15.64 -5.55 35.47
C LEU A 51 -14.69 -5.64 36.68
N ASP A 52 -15.15 -6.25 37.77
CA ASP A 52 -14.35 -6.46 38.98
C ASP A 52 -13.13 -7.34 38.69
N GLU A 53 -13.35 -8.45 37.99
CA GLU A 53 -12.26 -9.36 37.59
C GLU A 53 -11.26 -8.69 36.63
N PHE A 54 -11.75 -7.99 35.62
CA PHE A 54 -10.90 -7.34 34.61
C PHE A 54 -10.07 -6.21 35.22
N CYS A 55 -10.67 -5.39 36.11
CA CYS A 55 -9.96 -4.34 36.82
C CYS A 55 -8.88 -4.89 37.76
N ALA A 56 -9.09 -6.06 38.35
CA ALA A 56 -8.06 -6.72 39.18
C ALA A 56 -6.83 -7.15 38.37
N LYS A 57 -6.99 -7.50 37.10
CA LYS A 57 -5.97 -8.11 36.26
C LYS A 57 -5.34 -7.18 35.23
N ALA A 58 -5.98 -6.07 34.89
CA ALA A 58 -5.55 -5.19 33.81
C ALA A 58 -4.19 -4.54 34.08
N ASP A 59 -3.32 -4.53 33.07
CA ASP A 59 -2.05 -3.80 33.06
C ASP A 59 -2.21 -2.42 32.38
N PHE A 60 -3.28 -2.20 31.62
CA PHE A 60 -3.68 -0.94 30.98
C PHE A 60 -5.20 -0.91 30.75
N VAL A 61 -5.81 0.26 30.88
CA VAL A 61 -7.24 0.45 30.65
C VAL A 61 -7.50 1.54 29.62
N PHE A 62 -8.24 1.21 28.57
CA PHE A 62 -8.83 2.17 27.64
C PHE A 62 -10.31 2.40 28.02
N ASN A 63 -10.63 3.54 28.63
CA ASN A 63 -12.00 3.90 28.93
C ASN A 63 -12.62 4.65 27.74
N LEU A 64 -13.27 3.87 26.86
CA LEU A 64 -13.96 4.35 25.66
C LEU A 64 -15.48 4.35 25.82
N ALA A 65 -15.98 3.77 26.92
CA ALA A 65 -17.40 3.79 27.24
C ALA A 65 -17.90 5.23 27.41
N GLY A 66 -19.04 5.53 26.84
CA GLY A 66 -19.66 6.84 26.96
C GLY A 66 -20.91 6.97 26.10
N VAL A 67 -21.78 7.89 26.49
CA VAL A 67 -23.05 8.20 25.81
C VAL A 67 -22.90 9.50 25.03
N ASN A 68 -23.21 9.45 23.72
CA ASN A 68 -23.12 10.61 22.82
C ASN A 68 -24.49 11.14 22.38
N ARG A 69 -25.52 10.28 22.31
CA ARG A 69 -26.91 10.63 21.95
C ARG A 69 -27.86 9.89 22.87
N PRO A 70 -28.13 10.45 24.06
CA PRO A 70 -29.06 9.89 25.03
C PRO A 70 -30.50 10.12 24.57
N GLN A 71 -31.42 9.37 25.19
CA GLN A 71 -32.87 9.64 25.07
C GLN A 71 -33.29 10.82 25.96
N ASN A 72 -32.59 11.02 27.09
CA ASN A 72 -32.78 12.16 27.98
C ASN A 72 -31.41 12.71 28.44
N GLN A 73 -31.41 13.97 28.95
CA GLN A 73 -30.14 14.65 29.29
C GLN A 73 -29.43 14.02 30.51
N GLU A 74 -30.12 13.35 31.39
CA GLU A 74 -29.53 12.72 32.57
C GLU A 74 -28.62 11.55 32.21
N GLU A 75 -28.90 10.88 31.09
CA GLU A 75 -28.05 9.78 30.57
C GLU A 75 -26.65 10.24 30.19
N PHE A 76 -26.44 11.51 29.84
CA PHE A 76 -25.08 12.02 29.61
C PHE A 76 -24.22 11.91 30.87
N MET A 77 -24.77 12.33 32.02
CA MET A 77 -24.02 12.26 33.27
C MET A 77 -23.86 10.82 33.76
N GLN A 78 -24.91 10.00 33.67
CA GLN A 78 -24.81 8.59 34.05
C GLN A 78 -23.82 7.80 33.23
N GLY A 79 -23.84 7.96 31.87
CA GLY A 79 -22.99 7.21 30.96
C GLY A 79 -21.56 7.72 30.88
N ASN A 80 -21.31 9.03 30.98
CA ASN A 80 -19.96 9.59 30.83
C ASN A 80 -19.25 9.79 32.19
N PHE A 81 -19.97 10.16 33.26
CA PHE A 81 -19.39 10.35 34.57
C PHE A 81 -19.63 9.13 35.48
N GLY A 82 -20.86 8.62 35.56
CA GLY A 82 -21.21 7.56 36.48
C GLY A 82 -20.44 6.26 36.24
N PHE A 83 -20.37 5.81 35.00
CA PHE A 83 -19.58 4.63 34.65
C PHE A 83 -18.09 4.85 34.91
N ALA A 84 -17.55 6.03 34.54
CA ALA A 84 -16.15 6.39 34.80
C ALA A 84 -15.82 6.32 36.29
N SER A 85 -16.74 6.81 37.20
CA SER A 85 -16.58 6.68 38.64
C SER A 85 -16.52 5.22 39.07
N THR A 86 -17.48 4.40 38.62
CA THR A 86 -17.51 2.96 38.94
C THR A 86 -16.21 2.26 38.53
N LEU A 87 -15.67 2.55 37.33
CA LEU A 87 -14.41 2.00 36.84
C LEU A 87 -13.24 2.35 37.76
N LEU A 88 -13.07 3.64 38.08
CA LEU A 88 -11.97 4.12 38.92
C LEU A 88 -12.08 3.60 40.36
N ASP A 89 -13.30 3.52 40.92
CA ASP A 89 -13.55 2.96 42.27
C ASP A 89 -13.24 1.46 42.32
N THR A 90 -13.54 0.73 41.22
CA THR A 90 -13.17 -0.70 41.09
C THR A 90 -11.65 -0.90 41.03
N LEU A 91 -10.94 -0.07 40.27
CA LEU A 91 -9.48 -0.09 40.25
C LEU A 91 -8.89 0.23 41.63
N LYS A 92 -9.43 1.24 42.34
CA LYS A 92 -9.04 1.58 43.74
C LYS A 92 -9.27 0.41 44.68
N LYS A 93 -10.42 -0.26 44.60
CA LYS A 93 -10.78 -1.44 45.40
C LYS A 93 -9.73 -2.55 45.30
N HIS A 94 -9.22 -2.81 44.11
CA HIS A 94 -8.19 -3.82 43.87
C HIS A 94 -6.76 -3.31 44.05
N GLY A 95 -6.56 -2.04 44.43
CA GLY A 95 -5.24 -1.41 44.49
C GLY A 95 -4.50 -1.42 43.15
N ASN A 96 -5.22 -1.58 42.03
CA ASN A 96 -4.65 -1.63 40.72
C ASN A 96 -4.22 -0.22 40.29
N LYS A 97 -2.94 -0.09 39.99
CA LYS A 97 -2.26 1.16 39.65
C LYS A 97 -1.92 1.27 38.16
N CYS A 98 -2.55 0.51 37.30
CA CYS A 98 -2.29 0.57 35.86
C CYS A 98 -2.67 1.92 35.25
N PRO A 99 -2.04 2.35 34.15
CA PRO A 99 -2.45 3.53 33.41
C PRO A 99 -3.88 3.41 32.87
N VAL A 100 -4.62 4.52 32.90
CA VAL A 100 -5.99 4.61 32.40
C VAL A 100 -6.10 5.76 31.40
N MET A 101 -6.52 5.43 30.18
CA MET A 101 -6.82 6.40 29.13
C MET A 101 -8.31 6.74 29.16
N LEU A 102 -8.63 8.03 29.12
CA LEU A 102 -10.01 8.54 28.99
C LEU A 102 -10.24 9.11 27.58
N SER A 103 -11.26 8.60 26.90
CA SER A 103 -11.79 9.23 25.69
C SER A 103 -12.68 10.41 26.06
N SER A 104 -12.16 11.63 25.93
CA SER A 104 -12.90 12.87 26.05
C SER A 104 -13.24 13.46 24.68
N SER A 105 -13.65 14.71 24.62
CA SER A 105 -14.06 15.41 23.42
C SER A 105 -13.56 16.85 23.44
N GLN A 106 -13.28 17.42 22.28
CA GLN A 106 -13.04 18.87 22.14
C GLN A 106 -14.19 19.72 22.73
N GLN A 107 -15.42 19.18 22.78
CA GLN A 107 -16.56 19.87 23.40
C GLN A 107 -16.40 20.06 24.92
N ALA A 108 -15.56 19.28 25.59
CA ALA A 108 -15.23 19.45 27.01
C ALA A 108 -14.46 20.75 27.31
N SER A 109 -13.95 21.46 26.30
CA SER A 109 -13.36 22.78 26.45
C SER A 109 -14.37 23.83 26.91
N LEU A 110 -15.66 23.63 26.59
CA LEU A 110 -16.78 24.54 26.88
C LEU A 110 -16.53 25.97 26.34
N THR A 111 -15.78 26.09 25.26
CA THR A 111 -15.42 27.38 24.63
C THR A 111 -16.09 27.54 23.27
N GLY A 112 -16.25 28.77 22.80
CA GLY A 112 -16.82 29.10 21.50
C GLY A 112 -18.18 28.45 21.28
N ARG A 113 -18.36 27.73 20.19
CA ARG A 113 -19.62 27.03 19.83
C ARG A 113 -20.02 25.92 20.83
N PHE A 114 -19.13 25.51 21.71
CA PHE A 114 -19.37 24.44 22.67
C PHE A 114 -19.76 24.95 24.07
N GLY A 115 -19.84 26.26 24.31
CA GLY A 115 -20.10 26.86 25.61
C GLY A 115 -21.36 26.36 26.34
N ASN A 116 -22.39 25.96 25.58
CA ASN A 116 -23.65 25.43 26.10
C ASN A 116 -23.86 23.93 25.87
N SER A 117 -22.80 23.17 25.57
CA SER A 117 -22.89 21.74 25.29
C SER A 117 -23.09 20.94 26.59
N GLU A 118 -24.26 20.30 26.76
CA GLU A 118 -24.52 19.36 27.88
C GLU A 118 -23.59 18.14 27.78
N TYR A 119 -23.37 17.65 26.55
CA TYR A 119 -22.38 16.60 26.27
C TYR A 119 -20.98 17.06 26.69
N GLY A 120 -20.62 18.30 26.34
CA GLY A 120 -19.32 18.88 26.73
C GLY A 120 -19.18 18.95 28.26
N ARG A 121 -20.22 19.36 28.98
CA ARG A 121 -20.25 19.38 30.46
C ARG A 121 -20.07 17.99 31.08
N SER A 122 -20.75 16.98 30.55
CA SER A 122 -20.59 15.60 31.03
C SER A 122 -19.19 15.03 30.79
N LYS A 123 -18.58 15.34 29.64
CA LYS A 123 -17.19 14.94 29.35
C LYS A 123 -16.21 15.68 30.24
N LYS A 124 -16.43 16.99 30.49
CA LYS A 124 -15.61 17.77 31.42
C LYS A 124 -15.66 17.22 32.86
N ALA A 125 -16.85 16.85 33.34
CA ALA A 125 -16.98 16.22 34.64
C ALA A 125 -16.19 14.89 34.71
N GLY A 126 -16.19 14.10 33.64
CA GLY A 126 -15.33 12.92 33.51
C GLY A 126 -13.83 13.25 33.59
N GLU A 127 -13.37 14.29 32.86
CA GLU A 127 -11.99 14.74 32.95
C GLU A 127 -11.60 15.12 34.39
N ASP A 128 -12.43 15.92 35.06
CA ASP A 128 -12.17 16.35 36.43
C ASP A 128 -12.06 15.16 37.38
N LEU A 129 -12.94 14.15 37.23
CA LEU A 129 -12.89 12.92 38.01
C LEU A 129 -11.56 12.16 37.82
N PHE A 130 -11.06 12.08 36.60
CA PHE A 130 -9.78 11.42 36.30
C PHE A 130 -8.58 12.22 36.84
N LEU A 131 -8.63 13.54 36.76
CA LEU A 131 -7.60 14.42 37.35
C LEU A 131 -7.57 14.31 38.88
N ASP A 132 -8.74 14.21 39.53
CA ASP A 132 -8.82 13.98 40.97
C ASP A 132 -8.28 12.60 41.37
N TYR A 133 -8.59 11.57 40.58
CA TYR A 133 -8.02 10.23 40.75
C TYR A 133 -6.47 10.22 40.68
N GLU A 134 -5.88 10.93 39.74
CA GLU A 134 -4.42 11.09 39.60
C GLU A 134 -3.84 11.85 40.80
N ARG A 135 -4.50 12.94 41.24
CA ARG A 135 -4.08 13.76 42.38
C ARG A 135 -4.07 12.99 43.69
N ASP A 136 -5.12 12.20 43.94
CA ASP A 136 -5.24 11.37 45.14
C ASP A 136 -4.11 10.34 45.23
N TYR A 137 -3.77 9.76 44.08
CA TYR A 137 -2.66 8.82 43.98
C TYR A 137 -1.29 9.45 44.32
N LEU A 138 -1.03 10.64 43.80
CA LEU A 138 0.23 11.36 44.06
C LEU A 138 0.34 11.73 45.56
N LYS A 139 -0.74 12.18 46.19
CA LYS A 139 -0.75 12.49 47.63
C LYS A 139 -0.49 11.26 48.50
N ALA A 140 -1.07 10.12 48.16
CA ALA A 140 -0.86 8.88 48.92
C ALA A 140 0.61 8.42 48.90
N ASN A 141 1.28 8.62 47.77
CA ASN A 141 2.70 8.25 47.63
C ASN A 141 3.66 9.23 48.32
N THR A 142 3.35 10.53 48.39
CA THR A 142 4.16 11.53 49.11
C THR A 142 4.07 11.34 50.63
N ASN A 143 2.96 10.90 51.17
CA ASN A 143 2.82 10.62 52.61
C ASN A 143 3.60 9.38 53.04
N LEU A 144 3.67 8.34 52.21
CA LEU A 144 4.50 7.14 52.46
C LEU A 144 6.00 7.44 52.52
N THR A 145 6.50 8.37 51.69
CA THR A 145 7.92 8.76 51.71
C THR A 145 8.30 9.60 52.93
N ASN A 146 7.32 10.35 53.49
CA ASN A 146 7.57 11.15 54.69
C ASN A 146 7.53 10.32 56.00
N GLU A 147 6.73 9.25 56.04
CA GLU A 147 6.69 8.34 57.22
C GLU A 147 7.91 7.40 57.27
N THR A 148 8.49 7.02 56.14
CA THR A 148 9.71 6.16 56.10
C THR A 148 11.01 6.92 56.39
N ASN A 149 11.03 8.25 56.28
CA ASN A 149 12.21 9.07 56.63
C ASN A 149 12.34 9.35 58.14
N GLY A 150 11.36 8.92 58.97
CA GLY A 150 11.38 9.12 60.44
C GLY A 150 12.07 8.03 61.27
N CYS A 151 12.44 6.90 60.75
CA CYS A 151 13.01 5.82 61.53
C CYS A 151 13.86 4.85 60.68
N ALA A 152 15.12 5.22 60.39
CA ALA A 152 16.14 4.19 60.06
C ALA A 152 17.55 4.73 60.26
N SER A 153 18.25 4.16 61.23
CA SER A 153 19.66 4.32 61.50
C SER A 153 20.52 3.87 60.33
N LYS A 154 21.59 4.64 60.07
CA LYS A 154 22.63 4.37 59.10
C LYS A 154 23.22 2.97 59.23
N LYS A 155 22.81 2.01 58.45
CA LYS A 155 23.63 0.88 57.99
C LYS A 155 22.89 0.16 56.85
N ASP A 156 23.66 -0.18 55.82
CA ASP A 156 23.23 -0.90 54.60
C ASP A 156 22.65 -0.03 53.47
N LEU A 157 23.52 0.78 52.87
CA LEU A 157 23.32 1.42 51.55
C LEU A 157 24.38 0.87 50.58
N SER A 158 24.19 -0.37 50.16
CA SER A 158 24.78 -0.92 48.95
C SER A 158 23.75 -1.82 48.29
N ASP A 159 23.25 -1.42 47.15
CA ASP A 159 22.27 -2.03 46.27
C ASP A 159 20.86 -1.42 46.29
N SER A 160 20.74 -0.17 45.85
CA SER A 160 19.49 0.33 45.27
C SER A 160 19.77 1.49 44.29
N ASN A 161 20.30 1.12 43.13
CA ASN A 161 20.36 2.03 41.97
C ASN A 161 19.01 2.21 41.27
N ASP A 162 17.90 2.16 42.00
CA ASP A 162 16.54 2.21 41.46
C ASP A 162 15.63 3.30 42.07
N SER A 163 16.23 4.37 42.60
CA SER A 163 15.47 5.42 43.29
C SER A 163 15.20 6.68 42.44
N CYS A 164 15.18 6.54 41.10
CA CYS A 164 14.63 7.56 40.22
C CYS A 164 13.65 6.93 39.19
N SER A 165 12.79 6.01 39.64
CA SER A 165 11.60 5.64 38.88
C SER A 165 10.66 6.85 38.88
N LYS A 166 10.79 7.70 37.86
CA LYS A 166 9.83 8.78 37.61
C LYS A 166 8.45 8.15 37.62
N GLN A 167 7.62 8.56 38.57
CA GLN A 167 6.21 8.15 38.63
C GLN A 167 5.58 8.50 37.28
N LYS A 168 5.35 7.49 36.44
CA LYS A 168 4.66 7.69 35.16
C LYS A 168 3.26 8.18 35.46
N PRO A 169 2.74 9.19 34.74
CA PRO A 169 1.37 9.61 34.86
C PRO A 169 0.47 8.41 34.61
N ARG A 170 -0.57 8.29 35.42
CA ARG A 170 -1.51 7.15 35.37
C ARG A 170 -2.72 7.43 34.52
N VAL A 171 -2.97 8.71 34.25
CA VAL A 171 -4.13 9.18 33.53
C VAL A 171 -3.70 9.82 32.20
N LEU A 172 -4.39 9.44 31.12
CA LEU A 172 -4.18 9.93 29.76
C LEU A 172 -5.53 10.43 29.21
N ILE A 173 -5.72 11.75 29.13
CA ILE A 173 -6.98 12.35 28.69
C ILE A 173 -6.87 12.83 27.26
N TYR A 174 -7.62 12.22 26.34
CA TYR A 174 -7.68 12.59 24.93
C TYR A 174 -8.97 13.34 24.61
N ARG A 175 -8.88 14.58 24.14
CA ARG A 175 -10.00 15.37 23.61
C ARG A 175 -10.13 15.16 22.12
N PHE A 176 -10.87 14.13 21.72
CA PHE A 176 -11.04 13.79 20.30
C PHE A 176 -11.81 14.87 19.54
N PRO A 177 -11.34 15.23 18.31
CA PRO A 177 -12.13 15.97 17.32
C PRO A 177 -13.19 15.07 16.68
N ASN A 178 -13.73 15.45 15.51
CA ASN A 178 -14.66 14.61 14.78
C ASN A 178 -13.98 13.37 14.23
N LEU A 179 -14.38 12.21 14.71
CA LEU A 179 -13.83 10.93 14.27
C LEU A 179 -14.52 10.40 13.01
N PHE A 180 -13.76 9.76 12.14
CA PHE A 180 -14.28 9.06 10.96
C PHE A 180 -13.46 7.82 10.62
N GLY A 181 -14.02 6.92 9.83
CA GLY A 181 -13.38 5.69 9.39
C GLY A 181 -14.35 4.52 9.28
N LYS A 182 -13.83 3.33 8.95
CA LYS A 182 -14.59 2.10 8.84
C LYS A 182 -15.35 1.79 10.14
N TRP A 183 -16.60 1.27 10.00
CA TRP A 183 -17.51 0.89 11.10
C TRP A 183 -18.07 2.06 11.92
N CYS A 184 -17.84 3.31 11.55
CA CYS A 184 -18.50 4.43 12.16
C CYS A 184 -20.00 4.40 11.81
N ARG A 185 -20.88 4.60 12.82
CA ARG A 185 -22.33 4.52 12.61
C ARG A 185 -22.83 5.77 11.87
N PRO A 186 -23.45 5.63 10.67
CA PRO A 186 -24.03 6.75 9.94
C PRO A 186 -25.26 7.30 10.70
N ASN A 187 -25.61 8.56 10.44
CA ASN A 187 -26.73 9.27 11.07
C ASN A 187 -26.66 9.29 12.61
N TYR A 188 -25.46 9.17 13.18
CA TYR A 188 -25.24 9.21 14.60
C TYR A 188 -24.41 10.43 15.03
N ASN A 189 -23.09 10.43 14.95
CA ASN A 189 -22.25 11.54 15.40
C ASN A 189 -21.17 11.98 14.40
N SER A 190 -21.14 11.39 13.21
CA SER A 190 -20.14 11.71 12.21
C SER A 190 -20.82 12.15 10.91
N ALA A 191 -20.60 13.40 10.51
CA ALA A 191 -21.02 13.89 9.21
C ALA A 191 -20.37 13.09 8.09
N VAL A 192 -19.06 12.77 8.21
CA VAL A 192 -18.33 11.96 7.24
C VAL A 192 -18.98 10.59 7.05
N ALA A 193 -19.27 9.87 8.15
CA ALA A 193 -19.93 8.57 8.08
C ALA A 193 -21.32 8.66 7.42
N THR A 194 -22.06 9.72 7.73
CA THR A 194 -23.39 9.97 7.14
C THR A 194 -23.29 10.21 5.64
N PHE A 195 -22.37 11.05 5.20
CA PHE A 195 -22.17 11.31 3.77
C PHE A 195 -21.60 10.09 3.05
N CYS A 196 -20.61 9.39 3.60
CA CYS A 196 -20.09 8.15 3.00
C CYS A 196 -21.21 7.13 2.77
N ASN A 197 -22.06 6.92 3.78
CA ASN A 197 -23.20 6.01 3.65
C ASN A 197 -24.23 6.50 2.62
N ALA A 198 -24.49 7.81 2.57
CA ALA A 198 -25.43 8.37 1.60
C ALA A 198 -24.96 8.19 0.16
N PHE A 199 -23.69 8.52 -0.13
CA PHE A 199 -23.11 8.34 -1.47
C PHE A 199 -22.99 6.86 -1.85
N ALA A 200 -22.58 5.99 -0.93
CA ALA A 200 -22.45 4.56 -1.19
C ALA A 200 -23.80 3.89 -1.52
N ASN A 201 -24.88 4.35 -0.90
CA ASN A 201 -26.20 3.73 -0.99
C ASN A 201 -27.26 4.58 -1.76
N ASP A 202 -26.83 5.62 -2.47
CA ASP A 202 -27.69 6.57 -3.22
C ASP A 202 -28.82 7.16 -2.36
N LEU A 203 -28.51 7.47 -1.08
CA LEU A 203 -29.48 8.05 -0.16
C LEU A 203 -29.46 9.59 -0.23
N PRO A 204 -30.59 10.23 0.06
CA PRO A 204 -30.62 11.69 0.14
C PRO A 204 -29.77 12.20 1.29
N TYR A 205 -29.09 13.32 1.06
CA TYR A 205 -28.30 14.03 2.05
C TYR A 205 -28.53 15.54 1.96
N THR A 206 -28.20 16.26 3.02
CA THR A 206 -28.31 17.72 3.05
C THR A 206 -27.02 18.31 3.62
N VAL A 207 -26.51 19.34 2.96
CA VAL A 207 -25.41 20.18 3.43
C VAL A 207 -25.97 21.57 3.66
N ASN A 208 -26.13 21.98 4.92
CA ASN A 208 -26.73 23.28 5.26
C ASN A 208 -25.78 24.43 4.88
N ASP A 209 -24.50 24.30 5.18
CA ASP A 209 -23.47 25.28 4.84
C ASP A 209 -22.19 24.53 4.42
N PRO A 210 -21.87 24.52 3.11
CA PRO A 210 -20.68 23.86 2.58
C PRO A 210 -19.35 24.43 3.10
N SER A 211 -19.34 25.67 3.60
CA SER A 211 -18.11 26.34 4.05
C SER A 211 -17.69 25.97 5.48
N VAL A 212 -18.52 25.24 6.21
CA VAL A 212 -18.19 24.79 7.57
C VAL A 212 -17.01 23.86 7.56
N GLU A 213 -15.91 24.30 8.15
CA GLU A 213 -14.69 23.50 8.35
C GLU A 213 -14.82 22.60 9.58
N LEU A 214 -14.44 21.34 9.41
CA LEU A 214 -14.34 20.36 10.48
C LEU A 214 -12.88 19.97 10.70
N GLU A 215 -12.51 19.82 11.96
CA GLU A 215 -11.31 19.09 12.33
C GLU A 215 -11.66 17.60 12.46
N LEU A 216 -10.92 16.78 11.72
CA LEU A 216 -11.22 15.37 11.47
C LEU A 216 -10.05 14.50 11.88
N LEU A 217 -10.31 13.45 12.65
CA LEU A 217 -9.34 12.44 13.05
C LEU A 217 -9.74 11.08 12.50
N TYR A 218 -8.86 10.49 11.70
CA TYR A 218 -9.08 9.17 11.13
C TYR A 218 -8.87 8.07 12.17
N ILE A 219 -9.72 7.06 12.14
CA ILE A 219 -9.75 6.04 13.19
C ILE A 219 -8.44 5.26 13.34
N ASP A 220 -7.74 4.96 12.23
CA ASP A 220 -6.50 4.18 12.32
C ASP A 220 -5.34 5.03 12.86
N ASP A 221 -5.30 6.36 12.58
CA ASP A 221 -4.33 7.27 13.21
C ASP A 221 -4.55 7.35 14.73
N LEU A 222 -5.82 7.37 15.17
CA LEU A 222 -6.15 7.32 16.59
C LEU A 222 -5.73 6.00 17.23
N VAL A 223 -5.97 4.88 16.56
CA VAL A 223 -5.59 3.56 17.07
C VAL A 223 -4.07 3.43 17.18
N ASP A 224 -3.32 3.94 16.23
CA ASP A 224 -1.85 3.95 16.29
C ASP A 224 -1.35 4.79 17.48
N GLU A 225 -1.94 5.96 17.75
CA GLU A 225 -1.66 6.75 18.96
C GLU A 225 -2.03 6.00 20.25
N MET A 226 -3.18 5.30 20.28
CA MET A 226 -3.58 4.49 21.43
C MET A 226 -2.62 3.33 21.68
N ILE A 227 -2.06 2.71 20.63
CA ILE A 227 -1.03 1.68 20.77
C ILE A 227 0.28 2.29 21.26
N ALA A 228 0.62 3.51 20.84
CA ALA A 228 1.78 4.24 21.36
C ALA A 228 1.67 4.49 22.88
N CYS A 229 0.45 4.70 23.43
CA CYS A 229 0.22 4.80 24.86
C CYS A 229 0.66 3.56 25.64
N LEU A 230 0.48 2.36 25.08
CA LEU A 230 0.92 1.11 25.70
C LEU A 230 2.44 1.02 25.84
N GLN A 231 3.17 1.75 25.00
CA GLN A 231 4.62 1.83 25.01
C GLN A 231 5.15 3.05 25.78
N GLY A 232 4.26 3.92 26.30
CA GLY A 232 4.64 5.19 26.92
C GLY A 232 5.22 6.20 25.94
N LYS A 233 4.76 6.17 24.69
CA LYS A 233 5.17 7.05 23.57
C LYS A 233 4.02 7.96 23.12
N GLU A 234 3.04 8.19 23.98
CA GLU A 234 1.93 9.08 23.70
C GLU A 234 2.38 10.54 23.52
N HIS A 235 1.66 11.28 22.67
CA HIS A 235 1.86 12.72 22.50
C HIS A 235 1.09 13.50 23.56
N ARG A 236 1.78 14.42 24.25
CA ARG A 236 1.22 15.19 25.38
C ARG A 236 1.13 16.68 25.07
N CYS A 237 0.11 17.31 25.64
CA CYS A 237 -0.05 18.75 25.60
C CYS A 237 -0.43 19.32 26.97
N ASP A 238 -0.21 20.63 27.14
CA ASP A 238 -0.70 21.39 28.28
C ASP A 238 -2.21 21.69 28.17
N PHE A 239 -2.76 22.41 29.16
CA PHE A 239 -4.17 22.81 29.16
C PHE A 239 -4.55 23.75 28.00
N ASN A 240 -3.58 24.42 27.38
CA ASN A 240 -3.77 25.31 26.25
C ASN A 240 -3.58 24.61 24.90
N GLY A 241 -3.24 23.30 24.91
CA GLY A 241 -2.97 22.51 23.71
C GLY A 241 -1.55 22.70 23.15
N LEU A 242 -0.64 23.30 23.90
CA LEU A 242 0.76 23.40 23.49
C LEU A 242 1.48 22.09 23.80
N GLU A 243 2.25 21.59 22.85
CA GLU A 243 3.01 20.34 22.99
C GLU A 243 3.99 20.44 24.15
N VAL A 244 3.94 19.47 25.05
CA VAL A 244 4.88 19.32 26.15
C VAL A 244 5.86 18.20 25.80
N ILE A 245 7.06 18.58 25.38
CA ILE A 245 8.15 17.64 25.16
C ILE A 245 8.65 17.20 26.53
N PRO A 246 8.58 15.89 26.89
CA PRO A 246 9.17 15.42 28.14
C PRO A 246 10.65 15.79 28.17
N ALA A 247 11.09 16.53 29.18
CA ALA A 247 12.49 16.87 29.30
C ALA A 247 13.34 15.59 29.30
N PRO A 248 14.44 15.50 28.53
CA PRO A 248 15.36 14.39 28.63
C PRO A 248 15.82 14.27 30.09
N CYS A 249 15.97 13.03 30.59
CA CYS A 249 16.39 12.77 31.97
C CYS A 249 17.54 13.72 32.35
N PRO A 250 17.42 14.54 33.41
CA PRO A 250 18.55 15.34 33.87
C PRO A 250 19.72 14.39 34.20
N ALA A 251 20.91 14.81 33.76
CA ALA A 251 22.15 14.13 34.15
C ALA A 251 22.22 13.96 35.70
N PRO A 252 22.97 12.96 36.22
CA PRO A 252 23.03 12.70 37.63
C PRO A 252 23.35 13.98 38.41
N CYS A 253 22.57 14.23 39.48
CA CYS A 253 22.67 15.43 40.32
C CYS A 253 24.12 15.80 40.63
N PRO A 254 24.52 17.08 40.51
CA PRO A 254 25.75 17.58 41.07
C PRO A 254 25.72 17.47 42.61
N PRO A 255 26.90 17.32 43.28
CA PRO A 255 26.95 17.18 44.72
C PRO A 255 26.36 18.40 45.43
N LYS A 256 25.64 18.13 46.51
CA LYS A 256 24.92 19.10 47.35
C LYS A 256 25.81 20.30 47.74
N GLY A 257 25.40 21.47 47.32
CA GLY A 257 25.89 22.75 47.80
C GLY A 257 24.89 23.83 47.45
N GLU A 258 24.34 24.45 48.51
CA GLU A 258 23.50 25.65 48.56
C GLU A 258 21.98 25.49 48.25
N ILE A 259 21.25 25.41 49.37
CA ILE A 259 19.81 25.54 49.44
C ILE A 259 19.45 27.03 49.31
N ASN A 260 18.83 27.42 48.22
CA ASN A 260 18.09 28.67 48.13
C ASN A 260 16.66 28.45 48.63
N GLU A 261 16.37 28.86 49.84
CA GLU A 261 15.02 28.93 50.40
C GLU A 261 14.28 30.11 49.70
N GLY A 262 13.31 29.77 48.85
CA GLY A 262 12.44 30.82 48.30
C GLY A 262 11.68 30.50 47.03
N ALA A 263 11.10 29.28 46.90
CA ALA A 263 10.01 29.08 45.96
C ALA A 263 9.07 27.99 46.50
N THR A 264 8.01 28.41 47.15
CA THR A 264 6.85 27.53 47.46
C THR A 264 6.07 27.31 46.19
N HIS A 265 6.49 26.36 45.35
CA HIS A 265 5.65 25.84 44.28
C HIS A 265 4.61 24.88 44.87
N SER A 266 3.33 25.19 44.62
CA SER A 266 2.22 24.32 44.96
C SER A 266 2.32 23.01 44.18
N PRO A 267 2.06 21.82 44.79
CA PRO A 267 2.00 20.55 44.06
C PRO A 267 0.98 20.51 42.90
N LEU A 268 0.12 21.50 42.82
CA LEU A 268 -0.89 21.70 41.75
C LEU A 268 -0.30 22.32 40.48
N GLU A 269 0.80 23.06 40.58
CA GLU A 269 1.50 23.64 39.42
C GLU A 269 2.34 22.59 38.68
N ASP A 270 2.81 21.55 39.37
CA ASP A 270 3.56 20.43 38.77
C ASP A 270 2.68 19.51 37.91
N LEU A 271 1.39 19.37 38.20
CA LEU A 271 0.45 18.61 37.36
C LEU A 271 0.19 19.28 36.00
N GLY A 272 0.18 20.61 35.95
CA GLY A 272 0.11 21.38 34.70
C GLY A 272 1.37 21.26 33.85
N ALA A 273 2.53 21.08 34.47
CA ALA A 273 3.81 20.91 33.79
C ALA A 273 4.03 19.47 33.25
N LEU A 274 3.30 18.45 33.78
CA LEU A 274 3.41 17.04 33.35
C LEU A 274 2.50 16.69 32.17
N GLY A 275 1.60 17.59 31.73
CA GLY A 275 0.71 17.38 30.59
C GLY A 275 -0.22 16.17 30.75
N ALA A 276 -1.29 16.32 31.57
CA ALA A 276 -2.32 15.28 31.71
C ALA A 276 -3.09 15.05 30.41
N TYR A 277 -3.14 16.05 29.54
CA TYR A 277 -3.80 15.97 28.25
C TYR A 277 -2.88 15.38 27.21
N CYS A 278 -3.49 14.54 26.34
CA CYS A 278 -2.84 13.92 25.21
C CYS A 278 -3.57 14.31 23.92
N TYR A 279 -2.88 14.23 22.79
CA TYR A 279 -3.45 14.53 21.48
C TYR A 279 -2.94 13.55 20.42
N CYS A 280 -3.71 13.39 19.34
CA CYS A 280 -3.26 12.67 18.17
C CYS A 280 -2.59 13.67 17.21
N PRO A 281 -1.33 13.46 16.81
CA PRO A 281 -0.58 14.44 16.00
C PRO A 281 -1.08 14.56 14.57
N VAL A 282 -1.85 13.56 14.09
CA VAL A 282 -2.35 13.52 12.71
C VAL A 282 -3.84 13.84 12.69
N THR A 283 -4.19 15.09 12.39
CA THR A 283 -5.56 15.52 12.12
C THR A 283 -5.68 16.16 10.75
N HIS A 284 -6.88 16.25 10.22
CA HIS A 284 -7.18 16.87 8.92
C HIS A 284 -8.23 17.97 9.10
N LYS A 285 -8.11 19.02 8.32
CA LYS A 285 -9.15 20.05 8.21
C LYS A 285 -9.76 19.96 6.82
N ALA A 286 -11.08 19.89 6.78
CA ALA A 286 -11.84 19.91 5.53
C ALA A 286 -13.21 20.53 5.74
N THR A 287 -13.68 21.25 4.74
CA THR A 287 -15.04 21.80 4.71
C THR A 287 -16.04 20.70 4.33
N LEU A 288 -17.31 20.89 4.71
CA LEU A 288 -18.38 19.97 4.30
C LEU A 288 -18.50 19.88 2.77
N GLY A 289 -18.25 20.99 2.06
CA GLY A 289 -18.24 21.02 0.60
C GLY A 289 -17.13 20.18 -0.01
N GLU A 290 -15.89 20.27 0.51
CA GLU A 290 -14.76 19.45 0.06
C GLU A 290 -15.02 17.96 0.27
N ILE A 291 -15.57 17.58 1.43
CA ILE A 291 -15.93 16.19 1.72
C ILE A 291 -16.93 15.66 0.69
N VAL A 292 -17.99 16.42 0.41
CA VAL A 292 -19.03 16.03 -0.54
C VAL A 292 -18.48 15.93 -1.97
N ASN A 293 -17.67 16.88 -2.41
CA ASN A 293 -17.06 16.87 -3.74
C ASN A 293 -16.15 15.64 -3.94
N LEU A 294 -15.35 15.30 -2.94
CA LEU A 294 -14.53 14.09 -2.97
C LEU A 294 -15.39 12.83 -3.06
N LEU A 295 -16.43 12.72 -2.23
CA LEU A 295 -17.34 11.56 -2.24
C LEU A 295 -18.09 11.42 -3.57
N GLN A 296 -18.45 12.51 -4.20
CA GLN A 296 -19.06 12.48 -5.52
C GLN A 296 -18.08 11.91 -6.56
N SER A 297 -16.82 12.36 -6.55
CA SER A 297 -15.80 11.83 -7.46
C SER A 297 -15.56 10.33 -7.25
N PHE A 298 -15.61 9.87 -6.00
CA PHE A 298 -15.46 8.46 -5.64
C PHE A 298 -16.65 7.61 -6.15
N ALA A 299 -17.87 8.12 -6.01
CA ALA A 299 -19.08 7.44 -6.47
C ALA A 299 -19.17 7.36 -8.00
N GLU A 300 -18.53 8.28 -8.71
CA GLU A 300 -18.47 8.30 -10.18
C GLU A 300 -17.35 7.41 -10.75
N GLN A 301 -16.38 6.99 -9.94
CA GLN A 301 -15.22 6.21 -10.38
C GLN A 301 -15.60 4.94 -11.19
N PRO A 302 -16.60 4.12 -10.82
CA PRO A 302 -16.98 2.95 -11.63
C PRO A 302 -17.48 3.28 -13.04
N LYS A 303 -17.96 4.51 -13.27
CA LYS A 303 -18.45 4.98 -14.58
C LYS A 303 -17.35 5.66 -15.40
N THR A 304 -16.50 6.42 -14.72
CA THR A 304 -15.43 7.21 -15.34
C THR A 304 -14.12 6.45 -15.45
N LEU A 305 -13.95 5.38 -14.69
CA LEU A 305 -12.70 4.64 -14.49
C LEU A 305 -11.55 5.51 -13.95
N MET A 306 -11.84 6.75 -13.53
CA MET A 306 -10.87 7.70 -13.00
C MET A 306 -10.46 7.29 -11.59
N ILE A 307 -9.18 6.98 -11.39
CA ILE A 307 -8.62 6.79 -10.04
C ILE A 307 -8.57 8.15 -9.34
N PRO A 308 -9.17 8.32 -8.16
CA PRO A 308 -9.08 9.55 -7.41
C PRO A 308 -7.63 9.90 -7.04
N GLU A 309 -7.31 11.19 -6.94
CA GLU A 309 -6.03 11.62 -6.38
C GLU A 309 -6.02 11.41 -4.86
N ILE A 310 -5.39 10.33 -4.44
CA ILE A 310 -5.34 9.87 -3.05
C ILE A 310 -3.89 9.69 -2.57
N PRO A 311 -3.09 10.76 -2.46
CA PRO A 311 -1.71 10.68 -1.98
C PRO A 311 -1.62 9.97 -0.62
N GLU A 312 -0.50 9.34 -0.34
CA GLU A 312 -0.30 8.68 0.94
C GLU A 312 -0.44 9.65 2.11
N GLY A 313 -1.09 9.22 3.19
CA GLY A 313 -1.36 10.06 4.37
C GLY A 313 -2.41 11.15 4.17
N SER A 314 -2.90 11.39 2.94
CA SER A 314 -3.88 12.44 2.66
C SER A 314 -5.26 12.15 3.25
N PHE A 315 -6.01 13.23 3.53
CA PHE A 315 -7.43 13.13 3.89
C PHE A 315 -8.25 12.39 2.82
N ALA A 316 -7.99 12.67 1.53
CA ALA A 316 -8.70 12.04 0.43
C ALA A 316 -8.52 10.51 0.44
N LYS A 317 -7.31 9.98 0.68
CA LYS A 317 -7.06 8.54 0.80
C LYS A 317 -7.84 7.91 1.95
N LYS A 318 -7.84 8.54 3.12
CA LYS A 318 -8.56 8.09 4.32
C LYS A 318 -10.07 8.15 4.13
N LEU A 319 -10.56 9.21 3.49
CA LEU A 319 -11.98 9.36 3.13
C LEU A 319 -12.43 8.30 2.10
N TYR A 320 -11.61 8.02 1.08
CA TYR A 320 -11.89 6.99 0.10
C TYR A 320 -12.00 5.60 0.73
N SER A 321 -11.03 5.24 1.59
CA SER A 321 -11.09 4.00 2.37
C SER A 321 -12.35 3.91 3.24
N THR A 322 -12.73 5.03 3.85
CA THR A 322 -13.98 5.12 4.63
C THR A 322 -15.20 4.90 3.74
N TYR A 323 -15.28 5.60 2.60
CA TYR A 323 -16.38 5.46 1.63
C TYR A 323 -16.54 3.99 1.16
N LEU A 324 -15.45 3.34 0.77
CA LEU A 324 -15.46 1.95 0.32
C LEU A 324 -16.02 1.00 1.38
N SER A 325 -15.83 1.29 2.68
CA SER A 325 -16.35 0.46 3.77
C SER A 325 -17.88 0.52 3.92
N TYR A 326 -18.56 1.45 3.25
CA TYR A 326 -20.02 1.58 3.21
C TYR A 326 -20.66 1.05 1.93
N LEU A 327 -19.85 0.63 0.93
CA LEU A 327 -20.41 0.10 -0.32
C LEU A 327 -21.29 -1.12 -0.05
N PRO A 328 -22.51 -1.14 -0.55
CA PRO A 328 -23.36 -2.32 -0.52
C PRO A 328 -22.79 -3.39 -1.46
N LYS A 329 -23.07 -4.66 -1.18
CA LYS A 329 -22.53 -5.81 -1.89
C LYS A 329 -22.71 -5.72 -3.41
N GLU A 330 -23.81 -5.15 -3.85
CA GLU A 330 -24.20 -5.01 -5.26
C GLU A 330 -23.33 -3.99 -6.02
N LYS A 331 -22.65 -3.08 -5.31
CA LYS A 331 -21.78 -2.06 -5.90
C LYS A 331 -20.29 -2.36 -5.78
N VAL A 332 -19.91 -3.48 -5.13
CA VAL A 332 -18.50 -3.87 -4.97
C VAL A 332 -17.87 -4.25 -6.31
N ALA A 333 -18.65 -4.87 -7.21
CA ALA A 333 -18.23 -5.24 -8.55
C ALA A 333 -18.99 -4.43 -9.60
N PHE A 334 -18.29 -3.98 -10.62
CA PHE A 334 -18.88 -3.25 -11.75
C PHE A 334 -18.29 -3.74 -13.08
N PRO A 335 -19.08 -3.76 -14.17
CA PRO A 335 -18.63 -4.20 -15.48
C PRO A 335 -17.73 -3.16 -16.14
N LEU A 336 -16.69 -3.64 -16.83
CA LEU A 336 -15.88 -2.82 -17.73
C LEU A 336 -16.43 -2.93 -19.17
N LYS A 337 -16.38 -1.83 -19.91
CA LYS A 337 -16.81 -1.79 -21.30
C LYS A 337 -15.75 -2.41 -22.20
N MET A 338 -16.05 -3.55 -22.80
CA MET A 338 -15.23 -4.15 -23.85
C MET A 338 -15.64 -3.58 -25.21
N ASN A 339 -14.70 -2.95 -25.91
CA ASN A 339 -14.87 -2.58 -27.31
C ASN A 339 -14.36 -3.74 -28.16
N VAL A 340 -15.29 -4.46 -28.82
CA VAL A 340 -15.00 -5.68 -29.58
C VAL A 340 -15.16 -5.42 -31.06
N ASP A 341 -14.20 -5.88 -31.88
CA ASP A 341 -14.23 -5.89 -33.33
C ASP A 341 -13.70 -7.23 -33.91
N ASP A 342 -13.56 -7.32 -35.23
CA ASP A 342 -13.05 -8.53 -35.89
C ASP A 342 -11.59 -8.87 -35.51
N ARG A 343 -10.83 -7.90 -35.06
CA ARG A 343 -9.43 -8.04 -34.67
C ARG A 343 -9.25 -8.51 -33.23
N GLY A 344 -10.32 -8.44 -32.39
CA GLY A 344 -10.27 -8.79 -30.97
C GLY A 344 -11.02 -7.80 -30.09
N SER A 345 -10.45 -7.41 -28.97
CA SER A 345 -11.06 -6.44 -28.07
C SER A 345 -10.06 -5.45 -27.48
N PHE A 346 -10.59 -4.30 -27.04
CA PHE A 346 -9.90 -3.29 -26.28
C PHE A 346 -10.77 -2.91 -25.07
N THR A 347 -10.17 -2.97 -23.88
CA THR A 347 -10.86 -2.67 -22.61
C THR A 347 -10.02 -1.73 -21.79
N GLU A 348 -10.52 -0.54 -21.53
CA GLU A 348 -9.91 0.37 -20.57
C GLU A 348 -10.17 -0.15 -19.15
N LEU A 349 -9.13 -0.18 -18.31
CA LEU A 349 -9.23 -0.66 -16.94
C LEU A 349 -9.37 0.50 -15.96
N VAL A 350 -8.45 1.44 -16.06
CA VAL A 350 -8.38 2.63 -15.21
C VAL A 350 -7.66 3.75 -15.95
N HIS A 351 -7.96 4.99 -15.58
CA HIS A 351 -7.12 6.13 -15.91
C HIS A 351 -6.96 7.09 -14.72
N THR A 352 -6.00 7.98 -14.81
CA THR A 352 -5.70 8.99 -13.81
C THR A 352 -5.84 10.37 -14.40
N LEU A 353 -6.00 11.40 -13.57
CA LEU A 353 -6.15 12.77 -14.06
C LEU A 353 -4.90 13.23 -14.85
N ASN A 354 -3.72 12.90 -14.40
CA ASN A 354 -2.46 13.45 -14.89
C ASN A 354 -1.45 12.42 -15.41
N ALA A 355 -1.74 11.12 -15.28
CA ALA A 355 -0.78 10.07 -15.61
C ALA A 355 -1.33 9.03 -16.62
N GLY A 356 -2.34 9.40 -17.41
CA GLY A 356 -2.82 8.56 -18.50
C GLY A 356 -3.71 7.40 -18.09
N GLN A 357 -3.66 6.31 -18.87
CA GLN A 357 -4.57 5.17 -18.74
C GLN A 357 -3.86 3.82 -18.84
N VAL A 358 -4.48 2.80 -18.23
CA VAL A 358 -4.13 1.38 -18.39
C VAL A 358 -5.28 0.67 -19.07
N SER A 359 -4.96 -0.16 -20.07
CA SER A 359 -5.93 -0.93 -20.83
C SER A 359 -5.45 -2.35 -21.12
N ILE A 360 -6.38 -3.25 -21.45
CA ILE A 360 -6.08 -4.57 -22.00
C ILE A 360 -6.52 -4.61 -23.45
N ASN A 361 -5.63 -5.12 -24.29
CA ASN A 361 -5.85 -5.39 -25.69
C ASN A 361 -5.76 -6.90 -25.92
N ILE A 362 -6.80 -7.49 -26.49
CA ILE A 362 -6.80 -8.89 -26.92
C ILE A 362 -6.80 -8.88 -28.45
N SER A 363 -5.76 -9.47 -29.04
CA SER A 363 -5.62 -9.63 -30.50
C SER A 363 -5.89 -11.08 -30.86
N LYS A 364 -6.81 -11.32 -31.80
CA LYS A 364 -7.09 -12.66 -32.35
C LYS A 364 -5.87 -13.21 -33.10
N PRO A 365 -5.84 -14.52 -33.38
CA PRO A 365 -4.78 -15.17 -34.15
C PRO A 365 -4.43 -14.42 -35.44
N GLY A 366 -3.14 -14.24 -35.72
CA GLY A 366 -2.62 -13.61 -36.94
C GLY A 366 -2.90 -12.12 -37.10
N ILE A 367 -3.54 -11.47 -36.11
CA ILE A 367 -3.92 -10.05 -36.21
C ILE A 367 -2.75 -9.13 -35.87
N THR A 368 -2.59 -8.11 -36.71
CA THR A 368 -1.72 -6.94 -36.46
C THR A 368 -2.56 -5.76 -36.01
N LYS A 369 -2.18 -5.11 -34.90
CA LYS A 369 -2.75 -3.86 -34.39
C LYS A 369 -1.68 -2.77 -34.30
N GLY A 370 -2.09 -1.50 -34.15
CA GLY A 370 -1.17 -0.36 -34.20
C GLY A 370 -1.06 0.21 -35.60
N GLN A 371 0.14 0.26 -36.19
CA GLN A 371 0.42 0.91 -37.47
C GLN A 371 0.23 2.43 -37.37
N HIS A 372 0.80 3.02 -36.31
CA HIS A 372 0.72 4.47 -36.09
C HIS A 372 1.90 4.95 -35.25
N TRP A 373 2.07 6.26 -35.22
CA TRP A 373 3.08 6.91 -34.41
C TRP A 373 2.50 8.11 -33.63
N HIS A 374 3.25 8.62 -32.67
CA HIS A 374 2.89 9.73 -31.79
C HIS A 374 3.98 10.79 -31.74
N ASN A 375 3.59 12.08 -31.48
CA ASN A 375 4.56 13.16 -31.23
C ASN A 375 5.08 13.15 -29.78
N THR A 376 4.16 13.25 -28.81
CA THR A 376 4.47 13.39 -27.38
C THR A 376 3.91 12.26 -26.56
N LYS A 377 2.84 11.66 -27.02
CA LYS A 377 2.25 10.49 -26.39
C LYS A 377 3.24 9.33 -26.49
N TRP A 378 3.46 8.67 -25.37
CA TRP A 378 4.24 7.45 -25.31
C TRP A 378 3.45 6.34 -24.64
N GLU A 379 3.73 5.13 -25.02
CA GLU A 379 3.05 3.94 -24.54
C GLU A 379 4.10 2.89 -24.17
N PHE A 380 3.71 1.91 -23.38
CA PHE A 380 4.44 0.65 -23.33
C PHE A 380 3.48 -0.51 -23.35
N PHE A 381 3.89 -1.59 -24.00
CA PHE A 381 3.13 -2.81 -24.14
C PHE A 381 3.78 -3.90 -23.31
N ILE A 382 2.92 -4.64 -22.59
CA ILE A 382 3.32 -5.78 -21.75
C ILE A 382 2.47 -6.97 -22.19
N VAL A 383 3.06 -7.94 -22.88
CA VAL A 383 2.36 -9.18 -23.22
C VAL A 383 2.31 -10.07 -21.99
N VAL A 384 1.10 -10.53 -21.66
CA VAL A 384 0.82 -11.36 -20.47
C VAL A 384 0.29 -12.75 -20.82
N ALA A 385 -0.08 -12.99 -22.08
CA ALA A 385 -0.43 -14.32 -22.61
C ALA A 385 -0.25 -14.34 -24.13
N GLY A 386 0.15 -15.49 -24.67
CA GLY A 386 0.41 -15.72 -26.10
C GLY A 386 1.78 -15.21 -26.55
N HIS A 387 2.06 -15.34 -27.83
CA HIS A 387 3.33 -14.95 -28.47
C HIS A 387 3.09 -13.83 -29.48
N GLY A 388 3.85 -12.75 -29.37
CA GLY A 388 3.74 -11.58 -30.22
C GLY A 388 5.07 -11.07 -30.75
N LEU A 389 4.98 -10.26 -31.80
CA LEU A 389 6.08 -9.46 -32.32
C LEU A 389 5.68 -7.99 -32.25
N ILE A 390 6.47 -7.19 -31.55
CA ILE A 390 6.37 -5.74 -31.56
C ILE A 390 7.43 -5.22 -32.54
N GLN A 391 7.01 -4.32 -33.42
CA GLN A 391 7.90 -3.68 -34.39
C GLN A 391 7.84 -2.17 -34.25
N GLU A 392 8.97 -1.50 -34.37
CA GLU A 392 9.07 -0.05 -34.42
C GLU A 392 9.99 0.41 -35.56
N ARG A 393 9.63 1.48 -36.24
CA ARG A 393 10.44 2.12 -37.27
C ARG A 393 10.40 3.64 -37.12
N CYS A 394 11.58 4.28 -37.12
CA CYS A 394 11.67 5.74 -37.10
C CYS A 394 11.00 6.34 -38.34
N ILE A 395 10.08 7.29 -38.18
CA ILE A 395 9.37 7.94 -39.29
C ILE A 395 10.25 8.92 -40.09
N SER A 396 11.32 9.42 -39.47
CA SER A 396 12.30 10.30 -40.08
C SER A 396 13.72 9.74 -39.81
N PRO A 397 14.17 8.76 -40.58
CA PRO A 397 15.46 8.13 -40.33
C PRO A 397 16.56 9.18 -40.40
N LEU A 398 17.39 9.24 -39.34
CA LEU A 398 18.65 10.00 -39.41
C LEU A 398 19.50 9.45 -40.54
N PRO A 399 20.32 10.30 -41.21
CA PRO A 399 21.29 9.81 -42.21
C PRO A 399 22.06 8.66 -41.58
N THR A 400 22.00 7.49 -42.22
CA THR A 400 22.66 6.27 -41.73
C THR A 400 24.15 6.57 -41.53
N SER A 401 24.65 6.31 -40.33
CA SER A 401 26.09 6.18 -40.10
C SER A 401 26.62 5.13 -41.06
N PRO A 402 27.81 5.33 -41.66
CA PRO A 402 28.34 4.39 -42.64
C PRO A 402 28.33 2.98 -42.05
N SER A 403 27.76 2.05 -42.82
CA SER A 403 27.69 0.62 -42.50
C SER A 403 29.01 0.14 -41.93
N ARG A 404 29.03 -0.47 -40.76
CA ARG A 404 30.14 -1.31 -40.32
C ARG A 404 30.41 -2.30 -41.43
N GLY A 405 31.67 -2.38 -41.85
CA GLY A 405 32.09 -3.25 -42.94
C GLY A 405 31.52 -4.66 -42.80
N GLU A 406 31.27 -5.33 -43.93
CA GLU A 406 30.70 -6.65 -44.10
C GLU A 406 31.32 -7.67 -43.11
N GLU A 407 30.82 -7.74 -41.88
CA GLU A 407 31.07 -8.88 -41.01
C GLU A 407 30.33 -10.08 -41.63
N LYS A 408 31.08 -11.12 -41.94
CA LYS A 408 30.48 -12.33 -42.50
C LYS A 408 29.46 -12.92 -41.54
N PRO A 409 28.22 -13.18 -41.94
CA PRO A 409 27.13 -13.58 -41.04
C PRO A 409 27.38 -14.85 -40.21
N TRP A 410 28.38 -15.63 -40.56
CA TRP A 410 28.71 -16.88 -39.86
C TRP A 410 29.84 -16.76 -38.83
N ASN A 411 30.53 -15.62 -38.73
CA ASN A 411 31.57 -15.39 -37.74
C ASN A 411 30.99 -14.72 -36.51
N THR A 412 30.29 -15.52 -35.70
CA THR A 412 29.49 -15.06 -34.56
C THR A 412 30.25 -15.03 -33.23
N ALA A 413 31.50 -15.50 -33.18
CA ALA A 413 32.34 -15.49 -31.99
C ALA A 413 33.83 -15.32 -32.36
N ASP A 414 34.62 -14.79 -31.41
CA ASP A 414 36.07 -14.76 -31.51
C ASP A 414 36.64 -16.18 -31.65
N PRO A 415 37.65 -16.44 -32.49
CA PRO A 415 38.18 -17.78 -32.68
C PRO A 415 38.71 -18.47 -31.43
N ALA A 416 39.29 -17.76 -30.47
CA ALA A 416 39.80 -18.34 -29.24
C ALA A 416 38.62 -18.78 -28.32
N LEU A 417 37.61 -17.93 -28.18
CA LEU A 417 36.40 -18.22 -27.44
C LEU A 417 35.58 -19.34 -28.08
N TYR A 418 35.56 -19.39 -29.43
CA TYR A 418 34.87 -20.47 -30.13
C TYR A 418 35.49 -21.83 -29.83
N GLU A 419 36.81 -21.97 -29.79
CA GLU A 419 37.48 -23.23 -29.45
C GLU A 419 37.23 -23.66 -27.99
N GLU A 420 37.15 -22.70 -27.07
CA GLU A 420 36.80 -22.96 -25.66
C GLU A 420 35.38 -23.50 -25.49
N LEU A 421 34.40 -22.91 -26.18
CA LEU A 421 32.99 -23.32 -26.05
C LEU A 421 32.61 -24.50 -26.94
N LYS A 422 33.44 -24.87 -27.90
CA LYS A 422 33.16 -25.90 -28.91
C LYS A 422 32.88 -27.27 -28.32
N GLU A 423 33.72 -27.71 -27.38
CA GLU A 423 33.52 -29.02 -26.72
C GLU A 423 32.21 -29.07 -25.96
N LYS A 424 31.84 -27.98 -25.27
CA LYS A 424 30.57 -27.83 -24.56
C LYS A 424 29.37 -27.89 -25.52
N ALA A 425 29.43 -27.14 -26.61
CA ALA A 425 28.39 -27.15 -27.63
C ALA A 425 28.23 -28.53 -28.31
N GLU A 426 29.35 -29.25 -28.54
CA GLU A 426 29.30 -30.63 -29.06
C GLU A 426 28.70 -31.61 -28.07
N SER A 427 29.00 -31.47 -26.78
CA SER A 427 28.39 -32.29 -25.72
C SER A 427 26.89 -32.06 -25.64
N MET A 428 26.44 -30.81 -25.66
CA MET A 428 25.02 -30.46 -25.68
C MET A 428 24.28 -31.01 -26.91
N ARG A 429 24.92 -30.96 -28.09
CA ARG A 429 24.36 -31.59 -29.33
C ARG A 429 24.19 -33.10 -29.22
N LYS A 430 25.08 -33.79 -28.48
CA LYS A 430 25.01 -35.27 -28.28
C LYS A 430 23.98 -35.69 -27.25
N ASN A 431 23.71 -34.78 -26.29
CA ASN A 431 22.81 -35.05 -25.18
C ASN A 431 21.67 -33.99 -25.09
N PRO A 432 20.86 -33.86 -26.14
CA PRO A 432 19.76 -32.89 -26.12
C PRO A 432 18.67 -33.32 -25.14
N THR A 433 17.96 -32.35 -24.58
CA THR A 433 16.71 -32.60 -23.83
C THR A 433 15.62 -33.13 -24.76
N GLU A 434 14.56 -33.67 -24.21
CA GLU A 434 13.39 -34.17 -24.98
C GLU A 434 12.77 -33.04 -25.82
N ALA A 435 12.61 -31.85 -25.24
CA ALA A 435 12.05 -30.68 -25.94
C ALA A 435 13.00 -30.17 -27.04
N GLU A 436 14.32 -30.11 -26.78
CA GLU A 436 15.29 -29.76 -27.82
C GLU A 436 15.29 -30.78 -28.96
N SER A 437 15.11 -32.07 -28.67
CA SER A 437 15.01 -33.12 -29.68
C SER A 437 13.79 -32.94 -30.55
N ALA A 438 12.62 -32.70 -29.92
CA ALA A 438 11.37 -32.44 -30.62
C ALA A 438 11.48 -31.18 -31.52
N MET A 439 11.98 -30.09 -30.98
CA MET A 439 12.19 -28.84 -31.72
C MET A 439 13.14 -29.04 -32.91
N TRP A 440 14.24 -29.81 -32.72
CA TRP A 440 15.18 -30.06 -33.80
C TRP A 440 14.55 -30.85 -34.96
N GLU A 441 13.68 -31.84 -34.67
CA GLU A 441 12.98 -32.56 -35.74
C GLU A 441 12.07 -31.62 -36.56
N MET A 442 11.48 -30.61 -35.93
CA MET A 442 10.71 -29.57 -36.63
C MET A 442 11.55 -28.64 -37.49
N LEU A 443 12.73 -28.24 -37.02
CA LEU A 443 13.54 -27.19 -37.63
C LEU A 443 14.56 -27.72 -38.66
N ARG A 444 14.94 -29.00 -38.57
CA ARG A 444 15.96 -29.57 -39.47
C ARG A 444 15.49 -29.71 -40.91
N ARG A 445 16.43 -29.83 -41.83
CA ARG A 445 16.21 -30.09 -43.25
C ARG A 445 15.43 -29.00 -44.00
N LYS A 446 15.47 -27.76 -43.51
CA LYS A 446 14.73 -26.63 -44.06
C LYS A 446 13.21 -26.82 -44.09
N ASN A 447 12.66 -27.48 -43.12
CA ASN A 447 11.20 -27.67 -43.01
C ASN A 447 10.39 -26.36 -43.05
N LEU A 448 11.01 -25.23 -42.67
CA LEU A 448 10.41 -23.89 -42.70
C LEU A 448 11.00 -23.00 -43.81
N ASP A 449 11.53 -23.59 -44.86
CA ASP A 449 12.32 -22.91 -45.91
C ASP A 449 13.50 -22.08 -45.35
N ALA A 450 13.90 -22.34 -44.10
CA ALA A 450 14.97 -21.67 -43.39
C ALA A 450 16.01 -22.65 -42.86
N LYS A 451 17.27 -22.21 -42.79
CA LYS A 451 18.38 -23.07 -42.34
C LYS A 451 18.67 -22.80 -40.86
N PHE A 452 18.26 -23.70 -40.00
CA PHE A 452 18.60 -23.66 -38.58
C PHE A 452 19.89 -24.44 -38.28
N ARG A 453 20.63 -23.94 -37.29
CA ARG A 453 21.74 -24.61 -36.61
C ARG A 453 21.36 -24.80 -35.15
N ARG A 454 21.76 -25.90 -34.51
CA ARG A 454 21.54 -26.18 -33.10
C ARG A 454 22.81 -26.00 -32.30
N GLN A 455 22.67 -25.58 -31.03
CA GLN A 455 23.77 -25.36 -30.09
C GLN A 455 24.92 -24.56 -30.76
N HIS A 456 24.53 -23.37 -31.25
CA HIS A 456 25.46 -22.50 -31.99
C HIS A 456 26.05 -21.45 -31.05
N ILE A 457 27.32 -21.13 -31.24
CA ILE A 457 28.06 -20.19 -30.41
C ILE A 457 27.91 -18.78 -31.00
N ILE A 458 27.37 -17.86 -30.16
CA ILE A 458 27.27 -16.42 -30.47
C ILE A 458 27.93 -15.65 -29.32
N GLY A 459 29.11 -15.07 -29.57
CA GLY A 459 29.91 -14.49 -28.49
C GLY A 459 30.19 -15.50 -27.40
N ASP A 460 29.85 -15.16 -26.17
CA ASP A 460 30.07 -15.96 -24.97
C ASP A 460 28.93 -16.98 -24.69
N TYR A 461 27.93 -17.04 -25.56
CA TYR A 461 26.73 -17.85 -25.36
C TYR A 461 26.58 -18.96 -26.38
N ILE A 462 26.06 -20.10 -25.92
CA ILE A 462 25.61 -21.21 -26.79
C ILE A 462 24.08 -21.10 -26.84
N VAL A 463 23.54 -20.85 -28.04
CA VAL A 463 22.07 -20.76 -28.25
C VAL A 463 21.53 -22.10 -28.76
N ASP A 464 20.31 -22.45 -28.36
CA ASP A 464 19.73 -23.76 -28.70
C ASP A 464 19.57 -23.91 -30.20
N PHE A 465 18.90 -22.95 -30.84
CA PHE A 465 18.72 -22.94 -32.29
C PHE A 465 18.89 -21.53 -32.86
N VAL A 466 19.48 -21.44 -34.05
CA VAL A 466 19.63 -20.14 -34.75
C VAL A 466 19.43 -20.31 -36.24
N CYS A 467 18.65 -19.40 -36.81
CA CYS A 467 18.64 -19.12 -38.26
C CYS A 467 19.47 -17.87 -38.52
N LEU A 468 20.67 -18.03 -39.08
CA LEU A 468 21.59 -16.89 -39.31
C LEU A 468 21.10 -15.96 -40.43
N ASP A 469 20.42 -16.51 -41.43
CA ASP A 469 19.92 -15.74 -42.59
C ASP A 469 18.81 -14.76 -42.17
N ASN A 470 18.03 -15.10 -41.17
CA ASN A 470 16.93 -14.25 -40.60
C ASN A 470 17.30 -13.65 -39.24
N GLN A 471 18.52 -13.88 -38.74
CA GLN A 471 18.96 -13.43 -37.43
C GLN A 471 17.98 -13.81 -36.27
N LEU A 472 17.35 -14.99 -36.37
CA LEU A 472 16.42 -15.52 -35.41
C LEU A 472 17.06 -16.59 -34.52
N VAL A 473 17.09 -16.35 -33.23
CA VAL A 473 17.43 -17.33 -32.20
C VAL A 473 16.12 -17.89 -31.60
N VAL A 474 16.07 -19.23 -31.43
CA VAL A 474 14.99 -19.93 -30.76
C VAL A 474 15.59 -20.65 -29.56
N GLU A 475 15.09 -20.37 -28.36
CA GLU A 475 15.53 -20.96 -27.10
C GLU A 475 14.38 -21.71 -26.42
N ILE A 476 14.70 -22.76 -25.67
CA ILE A 476 13.75 -23.56 -24.89
C ILE A 476 14.07 -23.35 -23.42
N ASP A 477 13.18 -22.66 -22.71
CA ASP A 477 13.34 -22.35 -21.30
C ASP A 477 13.05 -23.60 -20.44
N GLY A 478 14.04 -24.01 -19.65
CA GLY A 478 13.90 -25.09 -18.66
C GLY A 478 13.38 -24.54 -17.33
N GLY A 479 12.16 -24.79 -16.98
CA GLY A 479 11.34 -24.55 -15.78
C GLY A 479 11.87 -23.93 -14.46
N TYR A 480 12.98 -23.19 -14.45
CA TYR A 480 13.58 -22.56 -13.24
C TYR A 480 13.30 -21.05 -13.12
N HIS A 481 12.06 -20.63 -13.30
CA HIS A 481 11.69 -19.20 -13.42
C HIS A 481 11.65 -18.39 -12.12
N ASN A 482 12.04 -18.94 -10.96
CA ASN A 482 11.86 -18.23 -9.68
C ASN A 482 13.14 -17.69 -9.03
N ASP A 483 14.32 -17.91 -9.63
CA ASP A 483 15.58 -17.39 -9.10
C ASP A 483 15.86 -15.98 -9.68
N PRO A 484 15.94 -14.92 -8.84
CA PRO A 484 16.24 -13.56 -9.29
C PRO A 484 17.60 -13.42 -9.98
N GLU A 485 18.63 -14.20 -9.57
CA GLU A 485 19.96 -14.15 -10.17
C GLU A 485 19.92 -14.76 -11.58
N GLN A 486 19.20 -15.86 -11.77
CA GLN A 486 19.05 -16.47 -13.09
C GLN A 486 18.29 -15.55 -14.05
N LYS A 487 17.23 -14.88 -13.59
CA LYS A 487 16.50 -13.90 -14.42
C LYS A 487 17.38 -12.75 -14.91
N GLU A 488 18.29 -12.27 -14.07
CA GLU A 488 19.23 -11.21 -14.46
C GLU A 488 20.23 -11.70 -15.50
N LEU A 489 20.74 -12.94 -15.37
CA LEU A 489 21.64 -13.56 -16.35
C LEU A 489 20.93 -13.76 -17.70
N ASP A 490 19.70 -14.23 -17.70
CA ASP A 490 18.89 -14.42 -18.91
C ASP A 490 18.59 -13.09 -19.59
N ARG A 491 18.36 -12.02 -18.82
CA ARG A 491 18.20 -10.66 -19.33
C ARG A 491 19.50 -10.15 -20.00
N GLN A 492 20.65 -10.35 -19.35
CA GLN A 492 21.96 -9.96 -19.92
C GLN A 492 22.26 -10.71 -21.21
N ARG A 493 21.97 -12.02 -21.23
CA ARG A 493 22.09 -12.87 -22.43
C ARG A 493 21.21 -12.35 -23.56
N THR A 494 19.94 -12.05 -23.29
CA THR A 494 19.03 -11.51 -24.31
C THR A 494 19.52 -10.18 -24.85
N ASN A 495 19.91 -9.24 -23.98
CA ASN A 495 20.42 -7.94 -24.36
C ASN A 495 21.68 -8.07 -25.25
N TYR A 496 22.56 -9.02 -24.92
CA TYR A 496 23.75 -9.28 -25.73
C TYR A 496 23.40 -9.79 -27.13
N LEU A 497 22.50 -10.80 -27.23
CA LEU A 497 22.07 -11.33 -28.52
C LEU A 497 21.40 -10.26 -29.39
N GLN A 498 20.53 -9.44 -28.78
CA GLN A 498 19.89 -8.31 -29.46
C GLN A 498 20.91 -7.26 -29.92
N SER A 499 21.94 -6.96 -29.13
CA SER A 499 23.00 -6.04 -29.50
C SER A 499 23.82 -6.54 -30.71
N LYS A 500 23.80 -7.85 -30.98
CA LYS A 500 24.40 -8.49 -32.15
C LYS A 500 23.43 -8.59 -33.32
N GLY A 501 22.23 -8.03 -33.22
CA GLY A 501 21.21 -8.01 -34.26
C GLY A 501 20.31 -9.25 -34.31
N PHE A 502 20.42 -10.14 -33.33
CA PHE A 502 19.55 -11.32 -33.26
C PHE A 502 18.24 -11.02 -32.52
N CYS A 503 17.13 -11.45 -33.09
CA CYS A 503 15.85 -11.55 -32.41
C CYS A 503 15.77 -12.87 -31.65
N VAL A 504 15.27 -12.87 -30.42
CA VAL A 504 15.20 -14.07 -29.57
C VAL A 504 13.75 -14.45 -29.33
N LEU A 505 13.36 -15.64 -29.75
CA LEU A 505 12.04 -16.24 -29.53
C LEU A 505 12.19 -17.39 -28.53
N ARG A 506 11.39 -17.40 -27.46
CA ARG A 506 11.45 -18.40 -26.40
C ARG A 506 10.17 -19.20 -26.31
N PHE A 507 10.33 -20.48 -25.97
CA PHE A 507 9.23 -21.40 -25.68
C PHE A 507 9.53 -22.15 -24.39
N THR A 508 8.51 -22.44 -23.63
CA THR A 508 8.62 -23.37 -22.52
C THR A 508 8.73 -24.80 -23.04
N LYS A 509 9.27 -25.69 -22.21
CA LYS A 509 9.33 -27.12 -22.51
C LYS A 509 7.94 -27.69 -22.80
N GLU A 510 6.95 -27.26 -22.03
CA GLU A 510 5.55 -27.67 -22.12
C GLU A 510 4.93 -27.30 -23.47
N GLU A 511 5.16 -26.08 -23.97
CA GLU A 511 4.68 -25.62 -25.27
C GLU A 511 5.26 -26.46 -26.41
N VAL A 512 6.57 -26.73 -26.39
CA VAL A 512 7.23 -27.52 -27.42
C VAL A 512 6.68 -28.96 -27.47
N LEU A 513 6.42 -29.58 -26.31
CA LEU A 513 6.00 -30.97 -26.24
C LEU A 513 4.48 -31.18 -26.38
N SER A 514 3.68 -30.18 -25.93
CA SER A 514 2.21 -30.33 -25.90
C SER A 514 1.54 -29.65 -27.10
N ASN A 515 2.13 -28.58 -27.67
CA ASN A 515 1.56 -27.76 -28.74
C ASN A 515 2.53 -27.60 -29.91
N THR A 516 3.06 -28.73 -30.42
CA THR A 516 4.09 -28.77 -31.47
C THR A 516 3.72 -27.99 -32.73
N ASP A 517 2.50 -28.14 -33.22
CA ASP A 517 2.02 -27.48 -34.45
C ASP A 517 1.92 -25.96 -34.25
N GLU A 518 1.44 -25.52 -33.10
CA GLU A 518 1.34 -24.11 -32.74
C GLU A 518 2.73 -23.47 -32.63
N THR A 519 3.64 -24.14 -31.91
CA THR A 519 5.06 -23.71 -31.80
C THR A 519 5.69 -23.53 -33.17
N LEU A 520 5.45 -24.47 -34.09
CA LEU A 520 5.95 -24.41 -35.47
C LEU A 520 5.33 -23.23 -36.25
N GLY A 521 4.02 -23.01 -36.06
CA GLY A 521 3.28 -21.89 -36.65
C GLY A 521 3.85 -20.54 -36.22
N ILE A 522 4.13 -20.36 -34.93
CA ILE A 522 4.73 -19.14 -34.37
C ILE A 522 6.12 -18.89 -34.98
N ILE A 523 6.98 -19.92 -35.05
CA ILE A 523 8.32 -19.79 -35.64
C ILE A 523 8.23 -19.43 -37.15
N LYS A 524 7.31 -20.07 -37.88
CA LYS A 524 7.05 -19.79 -39.29
C LYS A 524 6.61 -18.35 -39.52
N ASN A 525 5.69 -17.87 -38.73
CA ASN A 525 5.19 -16.49 -38.80
C ASN A 525 6.30 -15.50 -38.43
N ALA A 526 7.11 -15.79 -37.41
CA ALA A 526 8.27 -14.97 -37.04
C ALA A 526 9.27 -14.86 -38.21
N LEU A 527 9.61 -15.99 -38.87
CA LEU A 527 10.50 -15.99 -40.05
C LEU A 527 9.90 -15.18 -41.21
N ALA A 528 8.60 -15.27 -41.46
CA ALA A 528 7.94 -14.51 -42.54
C ALA A 528 8.07 -13.01 -42.32
N TYR A 529 7.89 -12.53 -41.11
CA TYR A 529 8.05 -11.10 -40.77
C TYR A 529 9.50 -10.63 -40.82
N LEU A 530 10.46 -11.46 -40.41
CA LEU A 530 11.89 -11.14 -40.47
C LEU A 530 12.49 -11.25 -41.90
N SER A 531 11.82 -11.96 -42.81
CA SER A 531 12.24 -12.12 -44.22
C SER A 531 11.79 -10.97 -45.11
N THR A 532 10.91 -10.07 -44.65
CA THR A 532 10.56 -8.87 -45.40
C THR A 532 11.77 -7.96 -45.48
N PRO A 533 12.11 -7.40 -46.67
CA PRO A 533 13.29 -6.53 -46.82
C PRO A 533 13.26 -5.40 -45.79
N GLU A 534 14.37 -5.17 -45.09
CA GLU A 534 14.57 -3.99 -44.24
C GLU A 534 14.29 -2.73 -45.06
N GLY A 535 13.18 -2.05 -44.80
CA GLY A 535 12.78 -0.87 -45.52
C GLY A 535 11.29 -0.89 -45.81
N GLY A 536 10.44 -0.68 -44.78
CA GLY A 536 9.09 -0.20 -45.03
C GLY A 536 9.12 1.06 -45.93
N ALA A 537 8.00 1.51 -46.44
CA ALA A 537 7.86 2.60 -47.42
C ALA A 537 8.62 3.93 -47.12
N GLY A 538 9.33 4.03 -45.98
CA GLY A 538 10.11 5.19 -45.53
C GLY A 538 11.61 4.97 -45.29
N GLY A 539 12.21 3.78 -45.56
CA GLY A 539 13.68 3.58 -45.59
C GLY A 539 14.42 3.55 -44.24
N GLY A 540 13.72 3.39 -43.09
CA GLY A 540 14.34 3.26 -41.76
C GLY A 540 14.49 1.79 -41.32
N GLN A 541 15.50 1.51 -40.46
CA GLN A 541 15.66 0.19 -39.82
C GLN A 541 14.45 -0.14 -38.95
N VAL A 542 13.88 -1.35 -39.11
CA VAL A 542 12.83 -1.88 -38.26
C VAL A 542 13.45 -2.56 -37.04
N LEU A 543 13.04 -2.11 -35.85
CA LEU A 543 13.39 -2.75 -34.59
C LEU A 543 12.31 -3.81 -34.26
N ASN A 544 12.74 -5.00 -33.85
CA ASN A 544 11.87 -6.13 -33.62
C ASN A 544 12.05 -6.67 -32.19
N TRP A 545 10.96 -6.84 -31.45
CA TRP A 545 10.94 -7.50 -30.13
C TRP A 545 9.96 -8.65 -30.13
N PHE A 546 10.45 -9.88 -29.99
CA PHE A 546 9.59 -11.02 -29.67
C PHE A 546 9.22 -10.98 -28.19
N VAL A 547 7.92 -11.10 -27.92
CA VAL A 547 7.32 -10.97 -26.60
C VAL A 547 6.38 -12.14 -26.31
N SER A 548 6.34 -12.61 -25.07
CA SER A 548 5.45 -13.69 -24.66
C SER A 548 4.92 -13.51 -23.25
N GLY A 549 3.83 -14.21 -22.93
CA GLY A 549 3.29 -14.27 -21.57
C GLY A 549 4.18 -15.01 -20.59
N ASP A 550 5.05 -15.91 -21.07
CA ASP A 550 5.95 -16.71 -20.23
C ASP A 550 7.17 -15.93 -19.77
N ASN A 551 7.58 -14.93 -20.58
CA ASN A 551 8.67 -14.02 -20.24
C ASN A 551 8.17 -12.57 -20.33
N ILE A 552 7.45 -12.12 -19.31
CA ILE A 552 6.82 -10.81 -19.29
C ILE A 552 7.85 -9.69 -19.28
N GLN A 553 7.81 -8.85 -20.31
CA GLN A 553 8.65 -7.66 -20.44
C GLN A 553 7.81 -6.47 -20.92
N ALA A 554 8.23 -5.26 -20.53
CA ALA A 554 7.65 -4.02 -21.04
C ALA A 554 8.48 -3.50 -22.21
N VAL A 555 7.83 -3.20 -23.33
CA VAL A 555 8.44 -2.56 -24.50
C VAL A 555 7.86 -1.16 -24.65
N HIS A 556 8.70 -0.14 -24.62
CA HIS A 556 8.28 1.26 -24.83
C HIS A 556 8.06 1.55 -26.31
N MET A 557 6.92 2.14 -26.64
CA MET A 557 6.64 2.72 -27.96
C MET A 557 7.18 4.15 -27.96
N LEU A 558 8.17 4.39 -28.80
CA LEU A 558 8.89 5.66 -28.78
C LEU A 558 8.17 6.75 -29.59
N PRO A 559 8.08 7.99 -29.08
CA PRO A 559 7.59 9.12 -29.87
C PRO A 559 8.41 9.29 -31.15
N GLY A 560 7.73 9.53 -32.28
CA GLY A 560 8.37 9.63 -33.61
C GLY A 560 8.72 8.29 -34.26
N TYR A 561 8.29 7.16 -33.65
CA TYR A 561 8.40 5.83 -34.25
C TYR A 561 7.01 5.29 -34.56
N THR A 562 6.82 4.84 -35.80
CA THR A 562 5.63 4.03 -36.10
C THR A 562 5.81 2.66 -35.49
N HIS A 563 4.77 2.13 -34.88
CA HIS A 563 4.82 0.85 -34.17
C HIS A 563 3.59 -0.01 -34.44
N ASN A 564 3.76 -1.30 -34.28
CA ASN A 564 2.68 -2.27 -34.31
C ASN A 564 2.92 -3.40 -33.30
N ILE A 565 1.89 -4.21 -33.08
CA ILE A 565 1.98 -5.48 -32.38
C ILE A 565 1.25 -6.55 -33.19
N ILE A 566 1.88 -7.68 -33.37
CA ILE A 566 1.44 -8.78 -34.21
C ILE A 566 1.24 -10.01 -33.34
N ASN A 567 0.07 -10.64 -33.40
CA ASN A 567 -0.12 -11.97 -32.83
C ASN A 567 0.48 -13.01 -33.77
N LEU A 568 1.51 -13.72 -33.31
CA LEU A 568 2.21 -14.74 -34.10
C LEU A 568 1.50 -16.10 -34.09
N SER A 569 0.59 -16.34 -33.15
CA SER A 569 -0.19 -17.56 -33.07
C SER A 569 -1.26 -17.64 -34.16
N GLU A 570 -1.54 -18.83 -34.66
CA GLU A 570 -2.65 -19.13 -35.57
C GLU A 570 -3.91 -19.57 -34.82
N THR A 571 -3.80 -19.92 -33.54
CA THR A 571 -4.90 -20.51 -32.76
C THR A 571 -5.22 -19.73 -31.49
N GLU A 572 -4.23 -19.09 -30.87
CA GLU A 572 -4.38 -18.46 -29.56
C GLU A 572 -4.44 -16.93 -29.63
N ASN A 573 -5.13 -16.33 -28.68
CA ASN A 573 -5.18 -14.88 -28.54
C ASN A 573 -3.89 -14.34 -27.92
N LEU A 574 -3.45 -13.17 -28.38
CA LEU A 574 -2.41 -12.38 -27.73
C LEU A 574 -3.06 -11.40 -26.77
N VAL A 575 -2.67 -11.45 -25.49
CA VAL A 575 -3.17 -10.54 -24.45
C VAL A 575 -2.08 -9.58 -24.05
N THR A 576 -2.35 -8.29 -24.26
CA THR A 576 -1.42 -7.21 -23.99
C THR A 576 -2.01 -6.21 -23.00
N VAL A 577 -1.30 -5.96 -21.91
CA VAL A 577 -1.54 -4.80 -21.04
C VAL A 577 -0.81 -3.60 -21.64
N MET A 578 -1.51 -2.51 -21.79
CA MET A 578 -1.00 -1.27 -22.38
C MET A 578 -1.11 -0.14 -21.36
N TYR A 579 -0.03 0.57 -21.17
CA TYR A 579 -0.05 1.87 -20.47
C TYR A 579 0.18 2.97 -21.51
N CYS A 580 -0.57 4.07 -21.36
CA CYS A 580 -0.41 5.27 -22.15
C CYS A 580 -0.38 6.48 -21.23
N ASN A 581 0.57 7.41 -21.42
CA ASN A 581 0.71 8.59 -20.57
C ASN A 581 -0.40 9.63 -20.76
N GLU A 582 -1.25 9.48 -21.78
CA GLU A 582 -2.37 10.37 -22.07
C GLU A 582 -3.66 9.57 -22.28
N ILE A 583 -4.79 10.13 -21.88
CA ILE A 583 -6.12 9.59 -22.19
C ILE A 583 -6.42 9.89 -23.66
N PHE A 584 -6.96 8.90 -24.38
CA PHE A 584 -7.34 9.11 -25.79
C PHE A 584 -8.40 10.21 -25.91
N ASN A 585 -8.09 11.26 -26.67
CA ASN A 585 -9.01 12.35 -26.99
C ASN A 585 -9.33 12.36 -28.48
N PRO A 586 -10.57 11.98 -28.90
CA PRO A 586 -10.94 11.94 -30.31
C PRO A 586 -10.87 13.31 -31.00
N SER A 587 -11.00 14.41 -30.26
CA SER A 587 -10.96 15.78 -30.81
C SER A 587 -9.53 16.29 -31.01
N LYS A 588 -8.54 15.66 -30.35
CA LYS A 588 -7.13 16.00 -30.44
C LYS A 588 -6.29 14.74 -30.33
N PRO A 589 -6.40 13.82 -31.29
CA PRO A 589 -5.63 12.57 -31.24
C PRO A 589 -4.18 12.86 -31.58
N ASP A 590 -3.24 12.53 -30.70
CA ASP A 590 -1.81 12.46 -31.03
C ASP A 590 -1.50 11.03 -31.54
N THR A 591 -2.15 10.64 -32.65
CA THR A 591 -2.06 9.30 -33.23
C THR A 591 -2.17 9.42 -34.74
N TYR A 592 -1.12 9.07 -35.46
CA TYR A 592 -1.00 9.25 -36.92
C TYR A 592 -0.73 7.89 -37.56
N PHE A 593 -1.63 7.49 -38.46
CA PHE A 593 -1.49 6.22 -39.17
C PHE A 593 -0.27 6.21 -40.07
N GLU A 594 0.59 5.24 -39.88
CA GLU A 594 1.78 4.93 -40.71
C GLU A 594 2.14 3.47 -40.51
N LYS A 595 2.36 2.73 -41.60
CA LYS A 595 2.80 1.33 -41.50
C LYS A 595 4.27 1.25 -41.07
N VAL A 596 4.57 0.25 -40.25
CA VAL A 596 5.97 -0.13 -39.93
C VAL A 596 6.67 -0.68 -41.13
#